data_6dc048c6ee84488555cb681a14f5256d
#
_entry.id   6dc048c6ee84488555cb681a14f5256d
#
_cell.length_a   1.000
_cell.length_b   1.000
_cell.length_c   1.000
_cell.angle_alpha   90.00
_cell.angle_beta   90.00
_cell.angle_gamma   90.00
#
_symmetry.space_group_name_H-M   'P 1'
#
loop_
_entity.id
_entity.type
_entity.pdbx_description
1 polymer ?
#
loop_
_entity_poly.entity_id
_entity_poly.type
_entity_poly.pdbx_seq_one_letter_code
_entity_poly.pdbx_strand_id
1 'polypeptide(L)'
;MSSLVVINPNSSQSVTDGIDAAVDPLRSFGVPIRCLTLAEGPPGIESQMQADQTIAPMLALAAAQTDAAGYVIACFGDPGLHALRD
;
A
#
# COMPACT_ATOMS: atom_id res chain seq x y z
N MET A 1 -15.68 -9.16 6.71
CA MET A 1 -14.44 -9.75 7.23
C MET A 1 -13.30 -8.77 7.01
N SER A 2 -12.46 -8.57 8.06
CA SER A 2 -11.34 -7.63 7.98
C SER A 2 -10.26 -8.11 7.04
N SER A 3 -9.68 -7.18 6.30
CA SER A 3 -8.62 -7.46 5.32
C SER A 3 -7.30 -6.83 5.75
N LEU A 4 -6.20 -7.50 5.42
CA LEU A 4 -4.89 -6.88 5.42
C LEU A 4 -4.74 -6.09 4.10
N VAL A 5 -4.42 -4.82 4.20
CA VAL A 5 -4.32 -3.94 3.04
C VAL A 5 -2.86 -3.63 2.74
N VAL A 6 -2.41 -4.00 1.55
CA VAL A 6 -1.05 -3.72 1.08
C VAL A 6 -1.12 -2.56 0.10
N ILE A 7 -0.41 -1.49 0.40
CA ILE A 7 -0.41 -0.28 -0.44
C ILE A 7 0.92 -0.16 -1.17
N ASN A 8 0.85 -0.15 -2.50
CA ASN A 8 1.97 0.24 -3.34
C ASN A 8 1.91 1.76 -3.53
N PRO A 9 2.87 2.53 -2.99
CA PRO A 9 2.80 4.00 -3.04
C PRO A 9 3.16 4.61 -4.38
N ASN A 10 3.54 3.83 -5.39
CA ASN A 10 3.69 4.34 -6.75
C ASN A 10 2.44 4.05 -7.59
N SER A 11 2.35 4.66 -8.77
CA SER A 11 1.18 4.55 -9.62
C SER A 11 1.21 3.36 -10.59
N SER A 12 2.21 2.49 -10.48
CA SER A 12 2.37 1.35 -11.38
C SER A 12 1.46 0.18 -10.99
N GLN A 13 0.42 -0.05 -11.77
CA GLN A 13 -0.46 -1.19 -11.57
C GLN A 13 0.28 -2.52 -11.76
N SER A 14 1.25 -2.58 -12.68
CA SER A 14 2.02 -3.80 -12.89
C SER A 14 2.84 -4.19 -11.68
N VAL A 15 3.36 -3.20 -10.93
CA VAL A 15 4.07 -3.46 -9.66
C VAL A 15 3.10 -4.01 -8.63
N THR A 16 1.91 -3.43 -8.51
CA THR A 16 0.87 -3.94 -7.60
C THR A 16 0.48 -5.37 -7.98
N ASP A 17 0.33 -5.67 -9.25
CA ASP A 17 -0.01 -7.02 -9.72
C ASP A 17 1.08 -8.02 -9.33
N GLY A 18 2.36 -7.64 -9.40
CA GLY A 18 3.48 -8.46 -8.96
C GLY A 18 3.45 -8.73 -7.46
N ILE A 19 3.13 -7.70 -6.66
CA ILE A 19 2.98 -7.85 -5.22
C ILE A 19 1.81 -8.78 -4.91
N ASP A 20 0.69 -8.60 -5.58
CA ASP A 20 -0.50 -9.43 -5.39
C ASP A 20 -0.20 -10.90 -5.67
N ALA A 21 0.51 -11.19 -6.75
CA ALA A 21 0.93 -12.55 -7.07
C ALA A 21 1.88 -13.12 -6.02
N ALA A 22 2.79 -12.30 -5.51
CA ALA A 22 3.77 -12.73 -4.50
C ALA A 22 3.12 -13.08 -3.17
N VAL A 23 2.05 -12.39 -2.77
CA VAL A 23 1.37 -12.65 -1.49
C VAL A 23 0.26 -13.70 -1.62
N ASP A 24 -0.07 -14.13 -2.82
CA ASP A 24 -1.19 -15.05 -3.03
C ASP A 24 -1.08 -16.34 -2.20
N PRO A 25 0.10 -16.99 -2.06
CA PRO A 25 0.21 -18.17 -1.21
C PRO A 25 -0.21 -17.94 0.25
N LEU A 26 -0.10 -16.71 0.75
CA LEU A 26 -0.47 -16.38 2.12
C LEU A 26 -1.98 -16.37 2.32
N ARG A 27 -2.75 -16.21 1.27
CA ARG A 27 -4.21 -16.21 1.34
C ARG A 27 -4.76 -17.57 1.77
N SER A 28 -4.01 -18.64 1.57
CA SER A 28 -4.42 -19.99 2.01
C SER A 28 -4.49 -20.13 3.52
N PHE A 29 -3.88 -19.19 4.27
CA PHE A 29 -3.98 -19.15 5.74
C PHE A 29 -5.28 -18.50 6.22
N GLY A 30 -6.17 -18.10 5.33
CA GLY A 30 -7.49 -17.60 5.67
C GLY A 30 -7.59 -16.10 5.92
N VAL A 31 -6.51 -15.34 5.74
CA VAL A 31 -6.53 -13.89 5.90
C VAL A 31 -6.77 -13.24 4.53
N PRO A 32 -7.85 -12.46 4.38
CA PRO A 32 -8.03 -11.69 3.13
C PRO A 32 -6.93 -10.64 2.99
N ILE A 33 -6.33 -10.58 1.81
CA ILE A 33 -5.28 -9.60 1.49
C ILE A 33 -5.70 -8.84 0.23
N ARG A 34 -5.74 -7.51 0.32
CA ARG A 34 -6.02 -6.64 -0.81
C ARG A 34 -4.79 -5.78 -1.10
N CYS A 35 -4.38 -5.75 -2.35
CA CYS A 35 -3.26 -4.93 -2.80
C CYS A 35 -3.79 -3.75 -3.59
N LEU A 36 -3.39 -2.55 -3.20
CA LEU A 36 -3.87 -1.30 -3.78
C LEU A 36 -2.73 -0.52 -4.41
N THR A 37 -3.04 0.15 -5.50
CA THR A 37 -2.14 1.07 -6.20
C THR A 37 -2.48 2.50 -5.79
N LEU A 38 -1.47 3.31 -5.47
CA LEU A 38 -1.67 4.73 -5.24
C LEU A 38 -1.67 5.44 -6.60
N ALA A 39 -2.84 5.58 -7.21
CA ALA A 39 -2.97 6.16 -8.56
C ALA A 39 -2.42 7.58 -8.64
N GLU A 40 -2.44 8.32 -7.54
CA GLU A 40 -1.92 9.68 -7.44
C GLU A 40 -0.42 9.74 -7.16
N GLY A 41 0.23 8.59 -6.96
CA GLY A 41 1.66 8.52 -6.68
C GLY A 41 2.51 8.68 -7.94
N PRO A 42 3.83 8.82 -7.77
CA PRO A 42 4.76 8.85 -8.89
C PRO A 42 4.85 7.47 -9.56
N PRO A 43 5.29 7.41 -10.83
CA PRO A 43 5.48 6.11 -11.51
C PRO A 43 6.53 5.22 -10.81
N GLY A 44 7.48 5.83 -10.12
CA GLY A 44 8.46 5.16 -9.28
C GLY A 44 9.00 6.15 -8.28
N ILE A 45 9.28 5.70 -7.05
CA ILE A 45 9.80 6.57 -6.01
C ILE A 45 11.32 6.55 -6.09
N GLU A 46 11.93 7.68 -6.50
CA GLU A 46 13.37 7.79 -6.73
C GLU A 46 14.05 8.84 -5.84
N SER A 47 13.28 9.56 -5.02
CA SER A 47 13.81 10.59 -4.14
C SER A 47 13.00 10.68 -2.85
N GLN A 48 13.60 11.29 -1.82
CA GLN A 48 12.90 11.55 -0.57
C GLN A 48 11.68 12.45 -0.77
N MET A 49 11.79 13.45 -1.65
CA MET A 49 10.69 14.35 -1.94
C MET A 49 9.50 13.58 -2.53
N GLN A 50 9.76 12.67 -3.48
CA GLN A 50 8.71 11.84 -4.06
C GLN A 50 8.08 10.94 -2.99
N ALA A 51 8.88 10.34 -2.12
CA ALA A 51 8.38 9.53 -1.02
C ALA A 51 7.47 10.36 -0.11
N ASP A 52 7.89 11.56 0.27
CA ASP A 52 7.11 12.45 1.13
C ASP A 52 5.80 12.88 0.47
N GLN A 53 5.80 13.09 -0.83
CA GLN A 53 4.60 13.49 -1.60
C GLN A 53 3.54 12.39 -1.63
N THR A 54 3.90 11.13 -1.35
CA THR A 54 2.92 10.04 -1.31
C THR A 54 2.14 9.99 -0.01
N ILE A 55 2.58 10.68 1.04
CA ILE A 55 2.03 10.52 2.39
C ILE A 55 0.56 10.92 2.44
N ALA A 56 0.22 12.15 2.04
CA ALA A 56 -1.16 12.62 2.11
C ALA A 56 -2.13 11.79 1.25
N PRO A 57 -1.87 11.51 -0.04
CA PRO A 57 -2.77 10.68 -0.82
C PRO A 57 -2.84 9.24 -0.30
N MET A 58 -1.75 8.70 0.25
CA MET A 58 -1.75 7.36 0.83
C MET A 58 -2.63 7.29 2.08
N LEU A 59 -2.60 8.32 2.94
CA LEU A 59 -3.47 8.40 4.11
C LEU A 59 -4.94 8.46 3.70
N ALA A 60 -5.26 9.21 2.64
CA ALA A 60 -6.62 9.28 2.12
C ALA A 60 -7.08 7.92 1.59
N LEU A 61 -6.22 7.22 0.87
CA LEU A 61 -6.51 5.87 0.36
C LEU A 61 -6.74 4.90 1.51
N ALA A 62 -5.88 4.93 2.54
CA ALA A 62 -6.00 4.08 3.71
C ALA A 62 -7.29 4.35 4.48
N ALA A 63 -7.64 5.61 4.67
CA ALA A 63 -8.85 6.00 5.39
C ALA A 63 -10.14 5.54 4.69
N ALA A 64 -10.10 5.35 3.38
CA ALA A 64 -11.25 4.86 2.62
C ALA A 64 -11.49 3.35 2.81
N GLN A 65 -10.53 2.62 3.39
CA GLN A 65 -10.62 1.17 3.59
C GLN A 65 -11.24 0.87 4.95
N THR A 66 -12.56 0.79 5.01
CA THR A 66 -13.30 0.66 6.28
C THR A 66 -13.17 -0.72 6.92
N ASP A 67 -12.73 -1.73 6.18
CA ASP A 67 -12.59 -3.09 6.66
C ASP A 67 -11.13 -3.51 6.92
N ALA A 68 -10.19 -2.57 6.91
CA ALA A 68 -8.77 -2.91 7.08
C ALA A 68 -8.46 -3.32 8.50
N ALA A 69 -7.86 -4.49 8.66
CA ALA A 69 -7.32 -4.97 9.94
C ALA A 69 -5.89 -4.46 10.18
N GLY A 70 -5.19 -4.11 9.12
CA GLY A 70 -3.84 -3.57 9.17
C GLY A 70 -3.38 -3.16 7.79
N TYR A 71 -2.25 -2.43 7.74
CA TYR A 71 -1.69 -1.91 6.50
C TYR A 71 -0.22 -2.33 6.36
N VAL A 72 0.18 -2.63 5.13
CA VAL A 72 1.59 -2.83 4.76
C VAL A 72 1.92 -1.82 3.67
N ILE A 73 2.98 -1.05 3.89
CA ILE A 73 3.50 -0.13 2.89
C ILE A 73 4.55 -0.87 2.07
N ALA A 74 4.27 -1.11 0.80
CA ALA A 74 5.16 -1.87 -0.07
C ALA A 74 6.21 -0.98 -0.71
N CYS A 75 7.07 -0.39 0.14
CA CYS A 75 8.18 0.47 -0.27
C CYS A 75 9.27 0.41 0.80
N PHE A 76 10.52 0.26 0.39
CA PHE A 76 11.64 0.13 1.33
C PHE A 76 11.82 1.33 2.26
N GLY A 77 11.48 2.54 1.80
CA GLY A 77 11.59 3.75 2.61
C GLY A 77 10.45 3.95 3.59
N ASP A 78 9.43 3.08 3.58
CA ASP A 78 8.24 3.17 4.44
C ASP A 78 7.65 4.59 4.50
N PRO A 79 7.34 5.24 3.35
CA PRO A 79 6.81 6.60 3.39
C PRO A 79 5.49 6.65 4.16
N GLY A 80 5.40 7.57 5.10
CA GLY A 80 4.18 7.76 5.87
C GLY A 80 3.92 6.72 6.95
N LEU A 81 4.89 5.85 7.28
CA LEU A 81 4.69 4.79 8.28
C LEU A 81 4.21 5.35 9.61
N HIS A 82 4.85 6.40 10.12
CA HIS A 82 4.46 6.99 11.40
C HIS A 82 3.09 7.66 11.32
N ALA A 83 2.77 8.31 10.21
CA ALA A 83 1.47 8.93 10.00
C ALA A 83 0.35 7.89 9.94
N LEU A 84 0.59 6.73 9.31
CA LEU A 84 -0.39 5.65 9.24
C LEU A 84 -0.65 5.01 10.60
N ARG A 85 0.34 5.00 11.48
CA ARG A 85 0.19 4.45 12.84
C ARG A 85 -0.71 5.31 13.72
N ASP A 86 -0.79 6.58 13.41
CA ASP A 86 -1.68 7.51 14.14
C ASP A 86 -3.10 7.39 13.60
#